data_2a45bbcd214b68c37f497b923913bb2c
#
_entry.id   2a45bbcd214b68c37f497b923913bb2c
#
_cell.length_a   1.000
_cell.length_b   1.000
_cell.length_c   1.000
_cell.angle_alpha   90.00
_cell.angle_beta   90.00
_cell.angle_gamma   90.00
#
_symmetry.space_group_name_H-M   'P 1'
#
loop_
_entity.id
_entity.type
_entity.pdbx_description
1 polymer ?
#
loop_
_entity_poly.entity_id
_entity_poly.type
_entity_poly.pdbx_seq_one_letter_code
_entity_poly.pdbx_strand_id
1 'polypeptide(L)'
;MYKRQVLEKMQKGHTAAEIVAAGQKARRCGLALSVTAISGLGSVAHWREHAADTARAVSEMKPDYLGLLTLMVEPGTPLEAWVREGSFTLLSPLEVLKETELFLQHVDSEGTVFRANHASNYLTLKGTLNGDRKALLAQIAAALDGRRDLKPEFLRAL
;
A
#
# COMPACT_ATOMS: atom_id res chain seq x y z
N MET A 1 12.29 -5.40 10.60
CA MET A 1 13.36 -6.13 9.88
C MET A 1 12.98 -6.38 8.41
N TYR A 2 11.77 -6.86 8.10
CA TYR A 2 11.35 -7.20 6.74
C TYR A 2 11.24 -5.99 5.78
N LYS A 3 10.75 -4.84 6.22
CA LYS A 3 10.66 -3.62 5.39
C LYS A 3 12.02 -3.21 4.80
N ARG A 4 13.12 -3.46 5.52
CA ARG A 4 14.48 -3.24 5.01
C ARG A 4 14.76 -4.12 3.78
N GLN A 5 14.42 -5.42 3.84
CA GLN A 5 14.63 -6.36 2.71
C GLN A 5 13.81 -5.97 1.48
N VAL A 6 12.55 -5.52 1.66
CA VAL A 6 11.72 -5.03 0.54
C VAL A 6 12.33 -3.79 -0.08
N LEU A 7 12.74 -2.80 0.74
CA LEU A 7 13.33 -1.57 0.24
C LEU A 7 14.67 -1.82 -0.49
N GLU A 8 15.50 -2.72 0.03
CA GLU A 8 16.76 -3.14 -0.61
C GLU A 8 16.49 -3.86 -1.95
N LYS A 9 15.57 -4.84 -1.96
CA LYS A 9 15.18 -5.56 -3.18
C LYS A 9 14.60 -4.62 -4.24
N MET A 10 13.81 -3.63 -3.83
CA MET A 10 13.24 -2.61 -4.73
C MET A 10 14.19 -1.44 -5.00
N GLN A 11 15.44 -1.52 -4.56
CA GLN A 11 16.51 -0.53 -4.79
C GLN A 11 16.10 0.91 -4.40
N LYS A 12 15.38 1.08 -3.29
CA LYS A 12 14.90 2.40 -2.84
C LYS A 12 16.01 3.32 -2.35
N GLY A 13 17.21 2.79 -2.08
CA GLY A 13 18.37 3.59 -1.66
C GLY A 13 18.29 4.18 -0.25
N HIS A 14 17.17 4.01 0.44
CA HIS A 14 16.92 4.56 1.78
C HIS A 14 16.29 3.52 2.69
N THR A 15 16.60 3.62 3.98
CA THR A 15 15.94 2.82 5.04
C THR A 15 14.56 3.37 5.37
N ALA A 16 13.71 2.54 5.98
CA ALA A 16 12.41 2.99 6.47
C ALA A 16 12.53 4.14 7.49
N ALA A 17 13.54 4.12 8.35
CA ALA A 17 13.79 5.18 9.34
C ALA A 17 14.12 6.51 8.66
N GLU A 18 14.96 6.50 7.61
CA GLU A 18 15.29 7.71 6.85
C GLU A 18 14.08 8.29 6.14
N ILE A 19 13.24 7.42 5.54
CA ILE A 19 11.99 7.84 4.87
C ILE A 19 11.04 8.50 5.89
N VAL A 20 10.85 7.87 7.05
CA VAL A 20 10.01 8.41 8.12
C VAL A 20 10.57 9.74 8.64
N ALA A 21 11.88 9.81 8.93
CA ALA A 21 12.53 11.02 9.39
C ALA A 21 12.41 12.18 8.40
N ALA A 22 12.55 11.89 7.10
CA ALA A 22 12.36 12.89 6.04
C ALA A 22 10.91 13.42 6.00
N GLY A 23 9.91 12.53 6.06
CA GLY A 23 8.49 12.92 6.12
C GLY A 23 8.17 13.77 7.36
N GLN A 24 8.66 13.37 8.53
CA GLN A 24 8.49 14.14 9.76
C GLN A 24 9.18 15.51 9.68
N LYS A 25 10.36 15.59 9.05
CA LYS A 25 11.07 16.85 8.84
C LYS A 25 10.25 17.79 7.93
N ALA A 26 9.74 17.29 6.82
CA ALA A 26 8.89 18.08 5.92
C ALA A 26 7.69 18.71 6.68
N ARG A 27 6.99 17.90 7.47
CA ARG A 27 5.87 18.39 8.29
C ARG A 27 6.28 19.43 9.33
N ARG A 28 7.39 19.20 10.04
CA ARG A 28 7.91 20.21 11.00
C ARG A 28 8.27 21.54 10.35
N CYS A 29 8.62 21.53 9.04
CA CYS A 29 8.86 22.73 8.26
C CYS A 29 7.56 23.37 7.70
N GLY A 30 6.38 22.88 8.08
CA GLY A 30 5.09 23.41 7.62
C GLY A 30 4.70 23.00 6.20
N LEU A 31 5.41 22.03 5.60
CA LEU A 31 5.06 21.53 4.27
C LEU A 31 3.94 20.50 4.35
N ALA A 32 3.00 20.56 3.41
CA ALA A 32 2.02 19.51 3.21
C ALA A 32 2.73 18.24 2.69
N LEU A 33 2.51 17.12 3.37
CA LEU A 33 3.14 15.85 3.05
C LEU A 33 2.17 14.92 2.34
N SER A 34 2.48 14.57 1.10
CA SER A 34 1.80 13.50 0.36
C SER A 34 2.72 12.28 0.27
N VAL A 35 2.20 11.12 0.67
CA VAL A 35 2.91 9.83 0.64
C VAL A 35 2.20 8.88 -0.30
N THR A 36 2.97 8.14 -1.10
CA THR A 36 2.47 7.04 -1.91
C THR A 36 3.03 5.73 -1.38
N ALA A 37 2.15 4.77 -1.13
CA ALA A 37 2.51 3.39 -0.79
C ALA A 37 2.01 2.44 -1.89
N ILE A 38 2.70 1.30 -2.05
CA ILE A 38 2.36 0.29 -3.06
C ILE A 38 2.07 -1.04 -2.36
N SER A 39 0.84 -1.52 -2.48
CA SER A 39 0.42 -2.85 -2.03
C SER A 39 1.02 -3.94 -2.94
N GLY A 40 1.34 -5.09 -2.38
CA GLY A 40 1.86 -6.25 -3.11
C GLY A 40 3.39 -6.37 -3.12
N LEU A 41 4.15 -5.37 -2.66
CA LEU A 41 5.61 -5.43 -2.64
C LEU A 41 6.17 -6.51 -1.69
N GLY A 42 5.36 -7.01 -0.76
CA GLY A 42 5.69 -8.12 0.13
C GLY A 42 5.63 -9.50 -0.52
N SER A 43 5.15 -9.62 -1.77
CA SER A 43 4.84 -10.92 -2.36
C SER A 43 3.85 -11.73 -1.50
N VAL A 44 3.42 -12.90 -1.94
CA VAL A 44 2.59 -13.81 -1.12
C VAL A 44 3.28 -14.26 0.16
N ALA A 45 4.61 -14.24 0.18
CA ALA A 45 5.39 -14.72 1.32
C ALA A 45 5.33 -13.77 2.53
N HIS A 46 5.19 -12.46 2.31
CA HIS A 46 5.41 -11.45 3.35
C HIS A 46 4.43 -10.26 3.31
N TRP A 47 3.26 -10.43 2.71
CA TRP A 47 2.30 -9.35 2.60
C TRP A 47 1.79 -8.83 3.96
N ARG A 48 1.72 -9.72 4.98
CA ARG A 48 1.25 -9.33 6.32
C ARG A 48 2.24 -8.39 7.01
N GLU A 49 3.51 -8.75 6.98
CA GLU A 49 4.60 -7.91 7.52
C GLU A 49 4.68 -6.59 6.75
N HIS A 50 4.50 -6.66 5.43
CA HIS A 50 4.50 -5.48 4.58
C HIS A 50 3.35 -4.52 4.93
N ALA A 51 2.13 -5.03 5.10
CA ALA A 51 0.98 -4.24 5.54
C ALA A 51 1.22 -3.56 6.89
N ALA A 52 1.65 -4.34 7.90
CA ALA A 52 1.90 -3.84 9.26
C ALA A 52 3.04 -2.81 9.31
N ASP A 53 4.14 -3.06 8.60
CA ASP A 53 5.28 -2.13 8.54
C ASP A 53 4.95 -0.84 7.78
N THR A 54 4.11 -0.94 6.75
CA THR A 54 3.62 0.24 6.00
C THR A 54 2.69 1.06 6.89
N ALA A 55 1.77 0.42 7.61
CA ALA A 55 0.88 1.08 8.56
C ALA A 55 1.68 1.83 9.65
N ARG A 56 2.71 1.17 10.23
CA ARG A 56 3.59 1.80 11.21
C ARG A 56 4.30 3.04 10.65
N ALA A 57 4.90 2.94 9.46
CA ALA A 57 5.60 4.07 8.86
C ALA A 57 4.66 5.25 8.56
N VAL A 58 3.45 5.00 8.08
CA VAL A 58 2.43 6.03 7.85
C VAL A 58 2.00 6.65 9.17
N SER A 59 1.80 5.83 10.21
CA SER A 59 1.44 6.31 11.56
C SER A 59 2.51 7.21 12.18
N GLU A 60 3.78 6.91 11.94
CA GLU A 60 4.90 7.73 12.41
C GLU A 60 5.07 9.04 11.61
N MET A 61 4.81 9.01 10.30
CA MET A 61 4.89 10.20 9.44
C MET A 61 3.68 11.11 9.57
N LYS A 62 2.48 10.55 9.78
CA LYS A 62 1.17 11.24 9.80
C LYS A 62 1.02 12.20 8.61
N PRO A 63 1.07 11.71 7.36
CA PRO A 63 0.99 12.56 6.19
C PRO A 63 -0.38 13.24 6.07
N ASP A 64 -0.46 14.36 5.34
CA ASP A 64 -1.73 15.00 5.02
C ASP A 64 -2.51 14.19 3.97
N TYR A 65 -1.79 13.55 3.05
CA TYR A 65 -2.35 12.72 1.98
C TYR A 65 -1.63 11.38 1.88
N LEU A 66 -2.40 10.31 1.73
CA LEU A 66 -1.88 8.97 1.45
C LEU A 66 -2.56 8.38 0.21
N GLY A 67 -1.76 8.14 -0.84
CA GLY A 67 -2.14 7.34 -2.00
C GLY A 67 -1.72 5.88 -1.80
N LEU A 68 -2.63 4.93 -1.99
CA LEU A 68 -2.30 3.51 -2.04
C LEU A 68 -2.51 2.99 -3.46
N LEU A 69 -1.45 2.45 -4.06
CA LEU A 69 -1.44 1.83 -5.37
C LEU A 69 -1.29 0.32 -5.22
N THR A 70 -1.67 -0.43 -6.25
CA THR A 70 -1.37 -1.86 -6.33
C THR A 70 -0.22 -2.10 -7.30
N LEU A 71 0.72 -2.95 -6.90
CA LEU A 71 1.86 -3.34 -7.71
C LEU A 71 1.42 -3.84 -9.09
N MET A 72 2.06 -3.32 -10.11
CA MET A 72 1.99 -3.83 -11.48
C MET A 72 3.40 -4.19 -11.97
N VAL A 73 3.47 -5.17 -12.84
CA VAL A 73 4.74 -5.62 -13.42
C VAL A 73 4.91 -4.96 -14.78
N GLU A 74 5.95 -4.15 -14.91
CA GLU A 74 6.30 -3.52 -16.19
C GLU A 74 7.29 -4.39 -16.97
N PRO A 75 7.10 -4.53 -18.27
CA PRO A 75 8.02 -5.26 -19.14
C PRO A 75 9.47 -4.71 -19.06
N GLY A 76 10.46 -5.59 -19.13
CA GLY A 76 11.87 -5.23 -19.09
C GLY A 76 12.41 -4.89 -17.71
N THR A 77 11.59 -4.99 -16.65
CA THR A 77 12.04 -4.71 -15.27
C THR A 77 12.63 -5.94 -14.58
N PRO A 78 13.49 -5.78 -13.57
CA PRO A 78 13.93 -6.89 -12.73
C PRO A 78 12.77 -7.64 -12.06
N LEU A 79 11.67 -6.94 -11.73
CA LEU A 79 10.48 -7.54 -11.15
C LEU A 79 9.82 -8.54 -12.11
N GLU A 80 9.73 -8.22 -13.40
CA GLU A 80 9.23 -9.15 -14.41
C GLU A 80 10.07 -10.43 -14.46
N ALA A 81 11.40 -10.30 -14.44
CA ALA A 81 12.28 -11.46 -14.40
C ALA A 81 12.03 -12.32 -13.17
N TRP A 82 11.91 -11.72 -11.98
CA TRP A 82 11.65 -12.45 -10.73
C TRP A 82 10.29 -13.16 -10.73
N VAL A 83 9.26 -12.55 -11.31
CA VAL A 83 7.94 -13.18 -11.45
C VAL A 83 8.02 -14.37 -12.40
N ARG A 84 8.67 -14.22 -13.56
CA ARG A 84 8.86 -15.28 -14.55
C ARG A 84 9.67 -16.45 -13.99
N GLU A 85 10.67 -16.19 -13.17
CA GLU A 85 11.53 -17.19 -12.53
C GLU A 85 10.89 -17.81 -11.28
N GLY A 86 9.75 -17.32 -10.82
CA GLY A 86 9.06 -17.81 -9.63
C GLY A 86 9.67 -17.36 -8.30
N SER A 87 10.69 -16.47 -8.32
CA SER A 87 11.32 -15.91 -7.11
C SER A 87 10.51 -14.76 -6.49
N PHE A 88 9.47 -14.30 -7.17
CA PHE A 88 8.48 -13.34 -6.68
C PHE A 88 7.08 -13.73 -7.14
N THR A 89 6.17 -13.98 -6.22
CA THR A 89 4.78 -14.30 -6.53
C THR A 89 3.89 -13.11 -6.20
N LEU A 90 3.16 -12.64 -7.21
CA LEU A 90 2.22 -11.54 -7.04
C LEU A 90 1.03 -11.95 -6.15
N LEU A 91 0.48 -11.00 -5.44
CA LEU A 91 -0.79 -11.19 -4.74
C LEU A 91 -1.94 -11.30 -5.75
N SER A 92 -2.85 -12.23 -5.50
CA SER A 92 -4.15 -12.24 -6.15
C SER A 92 -4.99 -11.00 -5.77
N PRO A 93 -6.03 -10.66 -6.54
CA PRO A 93 -6.91 -9.54 -6.20
C PRO A 93 -7.45 -9.57 -4.76
N LEU A 94 -7.86 -10.76 -4.29
CA LEU A 94 -8.36 -10.94 -2.92
C LEU A 94 -7.26 -10.79 -1.86
N GLU A 95 -6.04 -11.21 -2.15
CA GLU A 95 -4.90 -11.02 -1.24
C GLU A 95 -4.50 -9.55 -1.14
N VAL A 96 -4.57 -8.78 -2.24
CA VAL A 96 -4.38 -7.32 -2.22
C VAL A 96 -5.42 -6.65 -1.32
N LEU A 97 -6.68 -7.09 -1.36
CA LEU A 97 -7.71 -6.57 -0.47
C LEU A 97 -7.42 -6.92 1.00
N LYS A 98 -6.98 -8.14 1.29
CA LYS A 98 -6.59 -8.58 2.65
C LYS A 98 -5.39 -7.80 3.17
N GLU A 99 -4.41 -7.49 2.31
CA GLU A 99 -3.29 -6.62 2.67
C GLU A 99 -3.76 -5.20 3.02
N THR A 100 -4.66 -4.64 2.19
CA THR A 100 -5.25 -3.32 2.43
C THR A 100 -6.10 -3.30 3.70
N GLU A 101 -6.87 -4.35 3.96
CA GLU A 101 -7.63 -4.52 5.21
C GLU A 101 -6.72 -4.48 6.43
N LEU A 102 -5.67 -5.29 6.42
CA LEU A 102 -4.69 -5.36 7.51
C LEU A 102 -3.97 -4.02 7.72
N PHE A 103 -3.61 -3.33 6.64
CA PHE A 103 -3.07 -1.97 6.70
C PHE A 103 -4.03 -1.01 7.40
N LEU A 104 -5.32 -0.97 7.00
CA LEU A 104 -6.33 -0.09 7.57
C LEU A 104 -6.65 -0.41 9.04
N GLN A 105 -6.52 -1.67 9.45
CA GLN A 105 -6.69 -2.08 10.85
C GLN A 105 -5.57 -1.55 11.76
N HIS A 106 -4.35 -1.42 11.23
CA HIS A 106 -3.16 -1.09 12.01
C HIS A 106 -2.71 0.37 11.89
N VAL A 107 -3.09 1.09 10.84
CA VAL A 107 -2.67 2.47 10.66
C VAL A 107 -3.36 3.40 11.67
N ASP A 108 -2.57 4.31 12.25
CA ASP A 108 -3.04 5.37 13.14
C ASP A 108 -2.53 6.73 12.64
N SER A 109 -3.33 7.40 11.82
CA SER A 109 -2.98 8.68 11.21
C SER A 109 -4.23 9.55 11.07
N GLU A 110 -4.65 10.16 12.16
CA GLU A 110 -5.84 11.00 12.24
C GLU A 110 -5.80 12.13 11.22
N GLY A 111 -6.90 12.28 10.47
CA GLY A 111 -7.06 13.38 9.50
C GLY A 111 -6.37 13.15 8.14
N THR A 112 -5.54 12.12 7.98
CA THR A 112 -4.91 11.81 6.68
C THR A 112 -5.97 11.51 5.61
N VAL A 113 -5.95 12.25 4.52
CA VAL A 113 -6.80 11.98 3.35
C VAL A 113 -6.29 10.75 2.62
N PHE A 114 -7.07 9.66 2.66
CA PHE A 114 -6.73 8.37 2.05
C PHE A 114 -7.37 8.20 0.68
N ARG A 115 -6.59 7.77 -0.29
CA ARG A 115 -7.02 7.47 -1.66
C ARG A 115 -6.38 6.19 -2.16
N ALA A 116 -7.20 5.22 -2.54
CA ALA A 116 -6.84 4.03 -3.31
C ALA A 116 -7.72 3.99 -4.58
N ASN A 117 -7.66 5.06 -5.35
CA ASN A 117 -8.47 5.27 -6.56
C ASN A 117 -7.64 5.31 -7.85
N HIS A 118 -6.35 5.00 -7.76
CA HIS A 118 -5.47 4.86 -8.93
C HIS A 118 -5.93 3.72 -9.83
N ALA A 119 -5.64 3.82 -11.12
CA ALA A 119 -6.04 2.82 -12.11
C ALA A 119 -5.48 1.41 -11.82
N SER A 120 -4.34 1.30 -11.14
CA SER A 120 -3.75 0.03 -10.73
C SER A 120 -4.54 -0.73 -9.65
N ASN A 121 -5.48 -0.10 -8.95
CA ASN A 121 -6.22 -0.75 -7.85
C ASN A 121 -7.41 -1.57 -8.36
N TYR A 122 -7.64 -2.72 -7.74
CA TYR A 122 -8.82 -3.57 -7.98
C TYR A 122 -10.10 -3.01 -7.37
N LEU A 123 -9.98 -2.27 -6.27
CA LEU A 123 -11.10 -1.66 -5.56
C LEU A 123 -10.80 -0.18 -5.30
N THR A 124 -11.73 0.68 -5.69
CA THR A 124 -11.62 2.11 -5.38
C THR A 124 -12.08 2.38 -3.95
N LEU A 125 -11.17 2.92 -3.14
CA LEU A 125 -11.43 3.38 -1.77
C LEU A 125 -11.04 4.85 -1.62
N LYS A 126 -11.85 5.59 -0.86
CA LYS A 126 -11.58 6.99 -0.51
C LYS A 126 -12.17 7.31 0.85
N GLY A 127 -11.45 8.06 1.65
CA GLY A 127 -11.89 8.47 2.99
C GLY A 127 -10.80 9.22 3.73
N THR A 128 -11.01 9.41 5.02
CA THR A 128 -10.06 9.97 5.97
C THR A 128 -9.67 8.88 6.96
N LEU A 129 -8.36 8.65 7.14
CA LEU A 129 -7.88 7.63 8.07
C LEU A 129 -8.37 7.92 9.49
N ASN A 130 -8.57 6.87 10.25
CA ASN A 130 -9.21 6.79 11.55
C ASN A 130 -10.73 7.10 11.47
N GLY A 131 -11.13 8.28 10.99
CA GLY A 131 -12.54 8.69 10.93
C GLY A 131 -13.41 7.76 10.11
N ASP A 132 -12.96 7.41 8.90
CA ASP A 132 -13.72 6.55 7.97
C ASP A 132 -13.32 5.07 8.02
N ARG A 133 -12.48 4.65 8.99
CA ARG A 133 -11.95 3.27 9.07
C ARG A 133 -13.03 2.20 8.96
N LYS A 134 -14.13 2.33 9.71
CA LYS A 134 -15.24 1.37 9.66
C LYS A 134 -15.86 1.26 8.26
N ALA A 135 -16.08 2.39 7.61
CA ALA A 135 -16.69 2.43 6.28
C ALA A 135 -15.75 1.85 5.22
N LEU A 136 -14.44 2.12 5.32
CA LEU A 136 -13.42 1.55 4.42
C LEU A 136 -13.33 0.02 4.59
N LEU A 137 -13.27 -0.47 5.81
CA LEU A 137 -13.23 -1.92 6.10
C LEU A 137 -14.52 -2.62 5.66
N ALA A 138 -15.69 -2.00 5.82
CA ALA A 138 -16.95 -2.56 5.34
C ALA A 138 -17.00 -2.68 3.81
N GLN A 139 -16.41 -1.74 3.07
CA GLN A 139 -16.31 -1.82 1.61
C GLN A 139 -15.40 -2.97 1.17
N ILE A 140 -14.27 -3.19 1.87
CA ILE A 140 -13.37 -4.32 1.60
C ILE A 140 -14.06 -5.63 1.92
N ALA A 141 -14.71 -5.75 3.08
CA ALA A 141 -15.46 -6.95 3.46
C ALA A 141 -16.54 -7.30 2.42
N ALA A 142 -17.29 -6.31 1.94
CA ALA A 142 -18.29 -6.52 0.88
C ALA A 142 -17.67 -7.06 -0.42
N ALA A 143 -16.47 -6.62 -0.77
CA ALA A 143 -15.75 -7.11 -1.94
C ALA A 143 -15.18 -8.53 -1.71
N LEU A 144 -14.66 -8.81 -0.53
CA LEU A 144 -14.18 -10.16 -0.16
C LEU A 144 -15.29 -11.19 -0.15
N ASP A 145 -16.51 -10.78 0.24
CA ASP A 145 -17.72 -11.63 0.23
C ASP A 145 -18.39 -11.74 -1.16
N GLY A 146 -17.79 -11.14 -2.20
CA GLY A 146 -18.37 -11.13 -3.55
C GLY A 146 -19.61 -10.24 -3.72
N ARG A 147 -19.93 -9.38 -2.76
CA ARG A 147 -21.06 -8.43 -2.82
C ARG A 147 -20.70 -7.11 -3.51
N ARG A 148 -19.45 -6.96 -3.89
CA ARG A 148 -18.93 -5.80 -4.64
C ARG A 148 -17.88 -6.29 -5.65
N ASP A 149 -18.07 -5.91 -6.90
CA ASP A 149 -17.18 -6.30 -7.99
C ASP A 149 -15.80 -5.63 -7.88
N LEU A 150 -14.78 -6.38 -8.27
CA LEU A 150 -13.43 -5.89 -8.45
C LEU A 150 -13.20 -5.49 -9.90
N LYS A 151 -12.35 -4.50 -10.11
CA LYS A 151 -11.88 -4.14 -11.45
C LYS A 151 -11.15 -5.34 -12.07
N PRO A 152 -11.53 -5.78 -13.27
CA PRO A 152 -10.81 -6.83 -13.98
C PRO A 152 -9.35 -6.43 -14.27
N GLU A 153 -8.47 -7.44 -14.36
CA GLU A 153 -7.03 -7.21 -14.57
C GLU A 153 -6.74 -6.36 -15.82
N PHE A 154 -7.45 -6.64 -16.94
CA PHE A 154 -7.25 -5.93 -18.20
C PHE A 154 -7.70 -4.46 -18.21
N LEU A 155 -8.41 -4.01 -17.19
CA LEU A 155 -8.80 -2.60 -16.99
C LEU A 155 -7.85 -1.86 -16.01
N ARG A 156 -6.86 -2.56 -15.46
CA ARG A 156 -5.83 -1.91 -14.64
C ARG A 156 -4.80 -1.24 -15.53
N ALA A 157 -4.25 -0.12 -15.07
CA ALA A 157 -3.22 0.65 -15.78
C ALA A 157 -2.31 1.38 -14.78
N LEU A 158 -1.12 1.76 -15.23
CA LEU A 158 -0.22 2.68 -14.57
C LEU A 158 -0.51 4.11 -14.95
#